data_0892a3c6132d8cff61503dd589d206b4
#
_entry.id   0892a3c6132d8cff61503dd589d206b4
#
_cell.length_a   1.000
_cell.length_b   1.000
_cell.length_c   1.000
_cell.angle_alpha   90.00
_cell.angle_beta   90.00
_cell.angle_gamma   90.00
#
_symmetry.space_group_name_H-M   'P 1'
#
loop_
_entity.id
_entity.type
_entity.pdbx_description
1 polymer ?
#
loop_
_entity_poly.entity_id
_entity_poly.type
_entity_poly.pdbx_seq_one_letter_code
_entity_poly.pdbx_strand_id
1 'polypeptide(L)'
;MEYRLAKLEDAKDIYEIVQDTIKRIYPKYYLPEIVDMFCKFHSKGNIAADIENGNTYILLENNKAIGTGTMKENHILRVYVLPEFQGKGFGTYIMQQLEEEISKRYDKAKIDASLPACKLYYNLGYKTVDHGIWECAGGVIQVYEIMEKCLKKVENKADGLRLRPYKNCDAKTIVSWIRDEMAFRKWSADRYESFPITEDDMNQKYMNCNGDGIEPDDFYPMTAFDESGVVGHLTMRFTDKEKKILRFGFVIVDDKKRGKGYGKKMLELALKFAFDILKVSKVTLGVFENNPSAYYCYKEVGFKEISLEQDEYYHIFGEKWKCIELEVDEYES
;
A
#
# COMPACT_ATOMS: atom_id res chain seq x y z
N MET A 1 10.91 13.72 -9.40
CA MET A 1 11.28 13.42 -8.00
C MET A 1 12.54 12.54 -8.04
N GLU A 2 13.58 12.89 -7.30
CA GLU A 2 14.83 12.13 -7.19
C GLU A 2 15.16 11.92 -5.71
N TYR A 3 15.52 10.69 -5.32
CA TYR A 3 16.00 10.36 -3.98
C TYR A 3 17.36 9.68 -4.14
N ARG A 4 18.37 10.25 -3.55
CA ARG A 4 19.76 9.77 -3.69
C ARG A 4 20.59 9.97 -2.44
N LEU A 5 21.71 9.27 -2.36
CA LEU A 5 22.72 9.53 -1.35
C LEU A 5 23.18 10.99 -1.45
N ALA A 6 23.27 11.66 -0.31
CA ALA A 6 23.70 13.06 -0.24
C ALA A 6 25.22 13.16 -0.43
N LYS A 7 25.64 14.27 -1.05
CA LYS A 7 27.03 14.68 -1.19
C LYS A 7 27.32 15.89 -0.31
N LEU A 8 28.57 16.18 -0.01
CA LEU A 8 28.94 17.35 0.82
C LEU A 8 28.37 18.65 0.30
N GLU A 9 28.23 18.80 -1.01
CA GLU A 9 27.60 19.97 -1.63
C GLU A 9 26.12 20.14 -1.20
N ASP A 10 25.45 19.09 -0.83
CA ASP A 10 24.04 19.11 -0.35
C ASP A 10 23.93 19.51 1.14
N ALA A 11 25.04 19.58 1.87
CA ALA A 11 25.01 19.76 3.32
C ALA A 11 24.34 21.08 3.75
N LYS A 12 24.45 22.12 2.94
CA LYS A 12 23.78 23.41 3.19
C LYS A 12 22.24 23.25 3.08
N ASP A 13 21.79 22.67 2.01
CA ASP A 13 20.35 22.50 1.76
C ASP A 13 19.71 21.58 2.80
N ILE A 14 20.37 20.47 3.16
CA ILE A 14 19.93 19.57 4.22
C ILE A 14 19.85 20.30 5.55
N TYR A 15 20.86 21.10 5.89
CA TYR A 15 20.85 21.91 7.11
C TYR A 15 19.67 22.88 7.13
N GLU A 16 19.42 23.58 6.03
CA GLU A 16 18.30 24.53 5.91
C GLU A 16 16.95 23.81 6.06
N ILE A 17 16.74 22.66 5.42
CA ILE A 17 15.52 21.83 5.57
C ILE A 17 15.29 21.48 7.04
N VAL A 18 16.33 20.98 7.70
CA VAL A 18 16.24 20.51 9.09
C VAL A 18 15.93 21.67 10.04
N GLN A 19 16.72 22.76 9.93
CA GLN A 19 16.57 23.91 10.82
C GLN A 19 15.24 24.65 10.62
N ASP A 20 14.79 24.81 9.36
CA ASP A 20 13.51 25.45 9.06
C ASP A 20 12.35 24.62 9.63
N THR A 21 12.41 23.31 9.45
CA THR A 21 11.38 22.41 9.97
C THR A 21 11.33 22.42 11.49
N ILE A 22 12.50 22.34 12.16
CA ILE A 22 12.57 22.39 13.63
C ILE A 22 11.99 23.72 14.12
N LYS A 23 12.45 24.86 13.60
CA LYS A 23 12.04 26.19 14.08
C LYS A 23 10.57 26.51 13.85
N ARG A 24 9.94 25.95 12.80
CA ARG A 24 8.53 26.22 12.45
C ARG A 24 7.55 25.23 13.06
N ILE A 25 7.97 24.00 13.31
CA ILE A 25 7.07 22.94 13.77
C ILE A 25 7.23 22.65 15.27
N TYR A 26 8.47 22.50 15.75
CA TYR A 26 8.76 22.03 17.09
C TYR A 26 8.28 22.97 18.23
N PRO A 27 8.25 24.31 18.08
CA PRO A 27 7.69 25.20 19.10
C PRO A 27 6.21 24.96 19.43
N LYS A 28 5.49 24.24 18.57
CA LYS A 28 4.09 23.84 18.84
C LYS A 28 3.99 22.66 19.83
N TYR A 29 5.09 21.99 20.10
CA TYR A 29 5.14 20.76 20.89
C TYR A 29 6.10 20.84 22.07
N TYR A 30 7.11 21.73 22.01
CA TYR A 30 8.24 21.74 22.91
C TYR A 30 8.57 23.13 23.44
N LEU A 31 9.17 23.16 24.62
CA LEU A 31 9.77 24.37 25.21
C LEU A 31 10.98 24.83 24.38
N PRO A 32 11.34 26.14 24.46
CA PRO A 32 12.46 26.70 23.71
C PRO A 32 13.80 25.95 23.91
N GLU A 33 14.08 25.52 25.13
CA GLU A 33 15.31 24.80 25.49
C GLU A 33 15.44 23.46 24.74
N ILE A 34 14.32 22.78 24.53
CA ILE A 34 14.26 21.53 23.77
C ILE A 34 14.42 21.80 22.28
N VAL A 35 13.77 22.86 21.77
CA VAL A 35 13.94 23.28 20.37
C VAL A 35 15.41 23.62 20.06
N ASP A 36 16.06 24.39 20.95
CA ASP A 36 17.47 24.73 20.85
C ASP A 36 18.38 23.50 20.88
N MET A 37 18.06 22.53 21.74
CA MET A 37 18.77 21.25 21.78
C MET A 37 18.68 20.52 20.41
N PHE A 38 17.49 20.40 19.82
CA PHE A 38 17.33 19.78 18.51
C PHE A 38 18.11 20.53 17.42
N CYS A 39 18.09 21.87 17.43
CA CYS A 39 18.88 22.69 16.50
C CYS A 39 20.38 22.42 16.63
N LYS A 40 20.90 22.30 17.85
CA LYS A 40 22.31 22.00 18.13
C LYS A 40 22.68 20.56 17.74
N PHE A 41 21.82 19.60 18.06
CA PHE A 41 22.02 18.21 17.71
C PHE A 41 22.13 18.01 16.19
N HIS A 42 21.35 18.77 15.41
CA HIS A 42 21.40 18.79 13.95
C HIS A 42 22.24 19.98 13.44
N SER A 43 23.43 20.16 13.98
CA SER A 43 24.39 21.17 13.53
C SER A 43 24.95 20.89 12.13
N LYS A 44 25.51 21.93 11.46
CA LYS A 44 26.20 21.77 10.17
C LYS A 44 27.29 20.70 10.21
N GLY A 45 28.05 20.66 11.30
CA GLY A 45 29.14 19.68 11.48
C GLY A 45 28.62 18.25 11.57
N ASN A 46 27.55 18.01 12.35
CA ASN A 46 26.96 16.69 12.49
C ASN A 46 26.33 16.20 11.17
N ILE A 47 25.67 17.10 10.43
CA ILE A 47 25.10 16.77 9.11
C ILE A 47 26.21 16.43 8.11
N ALA A 48 27.29 17.22 8.06
CA ALA A 48 28.42 16.94 7.17
C ALA A 48 29.10 15.62 7.48
N ALA A 49 29.32 15.31 8.76
CA ALA A 49 29.86 14.02 9.19
C ALA A 49 28.95 12.83 8.80
N ASP A 50 27.63 12.94 8.95
CA ASP A 50 26.69 11.90 8.53
C ASP A 50 26.70 11.71 7.00
N ILE A 51 26.88 12.77 6.22
CA ILE A 51 27.02 12.69 4.75
C ILE A 51 28.33 12.00 4.38
N GLU A 52 29.47 12.39 4.98
CA GLU A 52 30.78 11.78 4.73
C GLU A 52 30.81 10.28 5.06
N ASN A 53 30.06 9.87 6.09
CA ASN A 53 29.90 8.47 6.44
C ASN A 53 28.92 7.70 5.53
N GLY A 54 28.33 8.34 4.51
CA GLY A 54 27.41 7.71 3.59
C GLY A 54 26.04 7.34 4.21
N ASN A 55 25.64 8.04 5.26
CA ASN A 55 24.44 7.71 6.05
C ASN A 55 23.23 8.57 5.71
N THR A 56 23.41 9.62 4.89
CA THR A 56 22.39 10.65 4.64
C THR A 56 21.93 10.64 3.19
N TYR A 57 20.63 10.77 3.00
CA TYR A 57 19.95 10.86 1.70
C TYR A 57 19.24 12.20 1.58
N ILE A 58 19.10 12.68 0.34
CA ILE A 58 18.36 13.89 0.00
C ILE A 58 17.23 13.56 -0.97
N LEU A 59 16.08 14.20 -0.76
CA LEU A 59 14.92 14.16 -1.65
C LEU A 59 14.79 15.47 -2.39
N LEU A 60 14.82 15.40 -3.72
CA LEU A 60 14.64 16.55 -4.62
C LEU A 60 13.32 16.41 -5.41
N GLU A 61 12.63 17.53 -5.55
CA GLU A 61 11.49 17.68 -6.44
C GLU A 61 11.73 18.87 -7.35
N ASN A 62 11.70 18.67 -8.67
CA ASN A 62 12.04 19.71 -9.67
C ASN A 62 13.38 20.41 -9.38
N ASN A 63 14.41 19.65 -9.05
CA ASN A 63 15.76 20.10 -8.65
C ASN A 63 15.81 20.95 -7.36
N LYS A 64 14.72 21.03 -6.59
CA LYS A 64 14.69 21.68 -5.28
C LYS A 64 14.79 20.62 -4.19
N ALA A 65 15.70 20.79 -3.25
CA ALA A 65 15.78 19.96 -2.06
C ALA A 65 14.57 20.22 -1.15
N ILE A 66 13.80 19.16 -0.85
CA ILE A 66 12.54 19.26 -0.09
C ILE A 66 12.52 18.38 1.16
N GLY A 67 13.41 17.39 1.25
CA GLY A 67 13.46 16.47 2.38
C GLY A 67 14.80 15.76 2.51
N THR A 68 15.02 15.14 3.65
CA THR A 68 16.21 14.36 3.96
C THR A 68 15.90 13.19 4.87
N GLY A 69 16.67 12.12 4.72
CA GLY A 69 16.66 10.95 5.59
C GLY A 69 18.08 10.55 5.98
N THR A 70 18.31 10.21 7.26
CA THR A 70 19.61 9.74 7.75
C THR A 70 19.40 8.48 8.56
N MET A 71 20.24 7.47 8.32
CA MET A 71 20.28 6.24 9.12
C MET A 71 21.71 5.88 9.47
N LYS A 72 21.89 5.16 10.55
CA LYS A 72 23.15 4.52 10.92
C LYS A 72 22.85 3.10 11.37
N GLU A 73 23.40 2.12 10.66
CA GLU A 73 23.04 0.73 10.87
C GLU A 73 21.52 0.51 10.71
N ASN A 74 20.83 0.03 11.73
CA ASN A 74 19.38 -0.13 11.73
C ASN A 74 18.61 1.03 12.39
N HIS A 75 19.29 2.11 12.77
CA HIS A 75 18.70 3.26 13.47
C HIS A 75 18.48 4.44 12.52
N ILE A 76 17.24 4.84 12.37
CA ILE A 76 16.83 6.03 11.62
C ILE A 76 16.99 7.23 12.55
N LEU A 77 17.90 8.14 12.20
CA LEU A 77 18.31 9.26 13.06
C LEU A 77 17.62 10.58 12.69
N ARG A 78 17.25 10.74 11.43
CA ARG A 78 16.73 12.01 10.91
C ARG A 78 15.80 11.77 9.74
N VAL A 79 14.58 12.31 9.83
CA VAL A 79 13.63 12.37 8.71
C VAL A 79 12.94 13.72 8.77
N TYR A 80 13.25 14.59 7.81
CA TYR A 80 12.69 15.93 7.72
C TYR A 80 12.18 16.20 6.31
N VAL A 81 11.06 16.89 6.23
CA VAL A 81 10.47 17.43 5.00
C VAL A 81 10.08 18.87 5.27
N LEU A 82 10.41 19.75 4.35
CA LEU A 82 10.04 21.18 4.45
C LEU A 82 8.53 21.32 4.73
N PRO A 83 8.12 22.22 5.63
CA PRO A 83 6.73 22.35 6.08
C PRO A 83 5.70 22.47 4.95
N GLU A 84 6.01 23.20 3.87
CA GLU A 84 5.14 23.37 2.70
C GLU A 84 4.96 22.12 1.84
N PHE A 85 5.81 21.11 2.06
CA PHE A 85 5.76 19.81 1.39
C PHE A 85 5.21 18.70 2.29
N GLN A 86 4.92 18.97 3.56
CA GLN A 86 4.33 18.00 4.47
C GLN A 86 2.88 17.67 4.10
N GLY A 87 2.39 16.50 4.54
CA GLY A 87 1.04 16.02 4.22
C GLY A 87 0.85 15.47 2.80
N LYS A 88 1.89 15.47 1.97
CA LYS A 88 1.87 14.99 0.57
C LYS A 88 2.53 13.61 0.38
N GLY A 89 2.81 12.89 1.47
CA GLY A 89 3.41 11.56 1.42
C GLY A 89 4.94 11.50 1.38
N PHE A 90 5.66 12.62 1.27
CA PHE A 90 7.11 12.63 1.14
C PHE A 90 7.84 12.05 2.36
N GLY A 91 7.35 12.29 3.58
CA GLY A 91 7.90 11.67 4.78
C GLY A 91 7.76 10.16 4.79
N THR A 92 6.61 9.65 4.38
CA THR A 92 6.37 8.22 4.19
C THR A 92 7.32 7.62 3.15
N TYR A 93 7.50 8.31 2.03
CA TYR A 93 8.42 7.89 0.97
C TYR A 93 9.86 7.78 1.47
N ILE A 94 10.38 8.81 2.16
CA ILE A 94 11.73 8.79 2.74
C ILE A 94 11.88 7.61 3.71
N MET A 95 10.90 7.38 4.59
CA MET A 95 10.91 6.26 5.53
C MET A 95 10.98 4.91 4.82
N GLN A 96 10.18 4.71 3.78
CA GLN A 96 10.18 3.48 2.99
C GLN A 96 11.54 3.21 2.35
N GLN A 97 12.19 4.23 1.81
CA GLN A 97 13.52 4.10 1.22
C GLN A 97 14.60 3.76 2.25
N LEU A 98 14.55 4.38 3.44
CA LEU A 98 15.46 4.04 4.55
C LEU A 98 15.21 2.62 5.07
N GLU A 99 13.95 2.22 5.24
CA GLU A 99 13.58 0.86 5.66
C GLU A 99 14.05 -0.19 4.65
N GLU A 100 13.93 0.09 3.35
CA GLU A 100 14.43 -0.80 2.30
C GLU A 100 15.94 -0.98 2.39
N GLU A 101 16.69 0.11 2.58
CA GLU A 101 18.14 0.06 2.73
C GLU A 101 18.57 -0.70 3.99
N ILE A 102 17.91 -0.44 5.13
CA ILE A 102 18.15 -1.15 6.40
C ILE A 102 17.83 -2.64 6.25
N SER A 103 16.76 -2.99 5.55
CA SER A 103 16.30 -4.38 5.39
C SER A 103 17.30 -5.28 4.68
N LYS A 104 18.25 -4.72 3.93
CA LYS A 104 19.33 -5.47 3.27
C LYS A 104 20.28 -6.14 4.26
N ARG A 105 20.37 -5.62 5.50
CA ARG A 105 21.35 -6.08 6.52
C ARG A 105 20.71 -6.36 7.88
N TYR A 106 19.55 -5.81 8.19
CA TYR A 106 18.92 -5.88 9.50
C TYR A 106 17.45 -6.27 9.40
N ASP A 107 16.99 -7.03 10.37
CA ASP A 107 15.60 -7.50 10.44
C ASP A 107 14.64 -6.49 11.06
N LYS A 108 15.16 -5.43 11.68
CA LYS A 108 14.39 -4.41 12.36
C LYS A 108 14.97 -3.02 12.07
N ALA A 109 14.09 -2.03 11.92
CA ALA A 109 14.42 -0.61 12.03
C ALA A 109 14.07 -0.08 13.41
N LYS A 110 14.87 0.86 13.90
CA LYS A 110 14.71 1.54 15.18
C LYS A 110 14.70 3.06 14.97
N ILE A 111 13.94 3.77 15.77
CA ILE A 111 13.87 5.24 15.72
C ILE A 111 13.57 5.82 17.09
N ASP A 112 14.20 6.96 17.40
CA ASP A 112 13.89 7.80 18.57
C ASP A 112 12.91 8.87 18.10
N ALA A 113 11.63 8.68 18.44
CA ALA A 113 10.53 9.45 17.88
C ALA A 113 10.31 10.75 18.62
N SER A 114 10.39 11.88 17.91
CA SER A 114 9.92 13.17 18.38
C SER A 114 8.39 13.28 18.28
N LEU A 115 7.74 13.99 19.21
CA LEU A 115 6.27 14.14 19.24
C LEU A 115 5.62 14.52 17.91
N PRO A 116 6.16 15.49 17.13
CA PRO A 116 5.60 15.83 15.81
C PRO A 116 5.53 14.67 14.83
N ALA A 117 6.41 13.68 14.96
CA ALA A 117 6.57 12.58 14.03
C ALA A 117 5.96 11.25 14.49
N CYS A 118 5.60 11.11 15.77
CA CYS A 118 5.05 9.85 16.33
C CYS A 118 3.88 9.30 15.51
N LYS A 119 2.93 10.14 15.10
CA LYS A 119 1.78 9.71 14.29
C LYS A 119 2.20 9.09 12.95
N LEU A 120 3.23 9.64 12.31
CA LEU A 120 3.78 9.08 11.07
C LEU A 120 4.32 7.68 11.31
N TYR A 121 5.10 7.50 12.36
CA TYR A 121 5.75 6.22 12.67
C TYR A 121 4.73 5.16 13.09
N TYR A 122 3.73 5.48 13.89
CA TYR A 122 2.62 4.57 14.19
C TYR A 122 1.89 4.12 12.93
N ASN A 123 1.59 5.04 12.02
CA ASN A 123 0.93 4.72 10.75
C ASN A 123 1.80 3.83 9.83
N LEU A 124 3.13 3.89 9.97
CA LEU A 124 4.08 3.04 9.27
C LEU A 124 4.32 1.68 9.96
N GLY A 125 3.65 1.43 11.09
CA GLY A 125 3.71 0.15 11.81
C GLY A 125 4.83 0.03 12.85
N TYR A 126 5.49 1.14 13.20
CA TYR A 126 6.39 1.19 14.36
C TYR A 126 5.60 1.04 15.66
N LYS A 127 6.21 0.42 16.64
CA LYS A 127 5.66 0.22 17.98
C LYS A 127 6.63 0.75 19.01
N THR A 128 6.13 1.47 20.00
CA THR A 128 6.93 1.89 21.15
C THR A 128 7.38 0.67 21.92
N VAL A 129 8.68 0.54 22.12
CA VAL A 129 9.31 -0.54 22.89
C VAL A 129 9.91 -0.03 24.20
N ASP A 130 10.25 1.27 24.26
CA ASP A 130 10.81 1.91 25.46
C ASP A 130 10.67 3.43 25.37
N HIS A 131 11.13 4.15 26.39
CA HIS A 131 11.22 5.61 26.42
C HIS A 131 12.64 6.04 26.78
N GLY A 132 13.12 7.05 26.09
CA GLY A 132 14.38 7.69 26.40
C GLY A 132 14.20 9.07 27.04
N ILE A 133 15.24 9.55 27.69
CA ILE A 133 15.27 10.85 28.37
C ILE A 133 16.48 11.62 27.89
N TRP A 134 16.28 12.89 27.54
CA TRP A 134 17.37 13.87 27.36
C TRP A 134 17.22 15.00 28.36
N GLU A 135 18.32 15.31 29.04
CA GLU A 135 18.41 16.47 29.89
C GLU A 135 18.87 17.68 29.09
N CYS A 136 18.05 18.71 29.05
CA CYS A 136 18.31 19.97 28.36
C CYS A 136 18.82 21.04 29.32
N ALA A 137 19.23 22.18 28.80
CA ALA A 137 19.65 23.32 29.62
C ALA A 137 18.53 23.72 30.58
N GLY A 138 18.92 24.19 31.78
CA GLY A 138 17.97 24.66 32.83
C GLY A 138 17.22 23.53 33.54
N GLY A 139 17.65 22.27 33.42
CA GLY A 139 17.00 21.12 34.08
C GLY A 139 15.72 20.65 33.38
N VAL A 140 15.47 21.13 32.17
CA VAL A 140 14.32 20.68 31.35
C VAL A 140 14.59 19.28 30.83
N ILE A 141 13.60 18.40 30.98
CA ILE A 141 13.69 17.00 30.54
C ILE A 141 12.82 16.81 29.30
N GLN A 142 13.42 16.26 28.24
CA GLN A 142 12.74 15.75 27.06
C GLN A 142 12.57 14.23 27.17
N VAL A 143 11.34 13.76 27.15
CA VAL A 143 11.03 12.34 27.02
C VAL A 143 10.69 12.05 25.54
N TYR A 144 11.20 10.95 25.00
CA TYR A 144 10.89 10.51 23.65
C TYR A 144 10.59 9.01 23.61
N GLU A 145 9.88 8.59 22.59
CA GLU A 145 9.57 7.18 22.39
C GLU A 145 10.68 6.50 21.59
N ILE A 146 11.16 5.38 22.09
CA ILE A 146 12.02 4.47 21.35
C ILE A 146 11.09 3.48 20.65
N MET A 147 11.08 3.52 19.31
CA MET A 147 10.16 2.72 18.51
C MET A 147 10.91 1.75 17.61
N GLU A 148 10.35 0.56 17.41
CA GLU A 148 10.88 -0.46 16.52
C GLU A 148 9.83 -0.94 15.53
N LYS A 149 10.30 -1.33 14.33
CA LYS A 149 9.52 -2.00 13.30
C LYS A 149 10.29 -3.21 12.79
N CYS A 150 9.64 -4.37 12.70
CA CYS A 150 10.20 -5.53 12.03
C CYS A 150 10.18 -5.29 10.52
N LEU A 151 11.36 -5.33 9.89
CA LEU A 151 11.56 -5.18 8.44
C LEU A 151 11.70 -6.53 7.73
N LYS A 152 11.93 -7.61 8.48
CA LYS A 152 11.81 -8.93 7.87
C LYS A 152 10.49 -8.91 7.11
N LYS A 153 10.57 -9.12 5.79
CA LYS A 153 9.43 -9.68 5.09
C LYS A 153 9.00 -10.85 5.97
N VAL A 154 7.93 -10.69 6.75
CA VAL A 154 7.17 -11.84 7.18
C VAL A 154 7.07 -12.63 5.89
N GLU A 155 7.63 -13.86 5.85
CA GLU A 155 7.41 -14.75 4.72
C GLU A 155 5.95 -14.55 4.40
N ASN A 156 5.70 -13.86 3.31
CA ASN A 156 4.34 -13.45 3.03
C ASN A 156 3.67 -14.79 2.86
N LYS A 157 2.81 -15.18 3.79
CA LYS A 157 2.09 -16.45 3.64
C LYS A 157 1.41 -16.52 2.27
N ALA A 158 1.30 -15.35 1.62
CA ALA A 158 0.92 -15.20 0.24
C ALA A 158 2.00 -15.63 -0.78
N ASP A 159 3.28 -15.83 -0.41
CA ASP A 159 4.32 -16.27 -1.36
C ASP A 159 4.08 -17.70 -1.85
N GLY A 160 3.41 -18.52 -1.05
CA GLY A 160 2.93 -19.86 -1.43
C GLY A 160 1.59 -19.86 -2.19
N LEU A 161 1.02 -18.68 -2.50
CA LEU A 161 -0.25 -18.57 -3.19
C LEU A 161 -0.16 -19.06 -4.63
N ARG A 162 -1.14 -19.85 -5.05
CA ARG A 162 -1.29 -20.37 -6.40
C ARG A 162 -2.68 -20.08 -6.90
N LEU A 163 -2.82 -19.99 -8.22
CA LEU A 163 -4.09 -19.78 -8.90
C LEU A 163 -4.43 -21.03 -9.73
N ARG A 164 -5.69 -21.45 -9.71
CA ARG A 164 -6.22 -22.53 -10.54
C ARG A 164 -7.64 -22.23 -11.00
N PRO A 165 -8.14 -22.91 -12.02
CA PRO A 165 -9.56 -22.86 -12.34
C PRO A 165 -10.44 -23.20 -11.11
N TYR A 166 -11.56 -22.52 -11.03
CA TYR A 166 -12.59 -22.75 -10.02
C TYR A 166 -13.15 -24.18 -10.10
N LYS A 167 -13.49 -24.75 -8.95
CA LYS A 167 -14.20 -26.02 -8.81
C LYS A 167 -15.50 -25.81 -8.04
N ASN A 168 -16.55 -26.54 -8.37
CA ASN A 168 -17.85 -26.39 -7.71
C ASN A 168 -17.77 -26.50 -6.17
N CYS A 169 -16.87 -27.34 -5.66
CA CYS A 169 -16.65 -27.48 -4.21
C CYS A 169 -16.04 -26.22 -3.55
N ASP A 170 -15.51 -25.27 -4.31
CA ASP A 170 -14.94 -24.03 -3.78
C ASP A 170 -16.04 -23.06 -3.34
N ALA A 171 -17.22 -23.13 -3.96
CA ALA A 171 -18.35 -22.23 -3.70
C ALA A 171 -18.68 -22.13 -2.23
N LYS A 172 -18.78 -23.25 -1.54
CA LYS A 172 -19.10 -23.31 -0.11
C LYS A 172 -18.16 -22.48 0.73
N THR A 173 -16.84 -22.55 0.45
CA THR A 173 -15.83 -21.77 1.15
C THR A 173 -15.93 -20.29 0.79
N ILE A 174 -16.06 -19.96 -0.50
CA ILE A 174 -16.10 -18.59 -0.99
C ILE A 174 -17.32 -17.83 -0.43
N VAL A 175 -18.50 -18.45 -0.49
CA VAL A 175 -19.75 -17.86 0.03
C VAL A 175 -19.66 -17.62 1.53
N SER A 176 -18.95 -18.47 2.29
CA SER A 176 -18.79 -18.32 3.73
C SER A 176 -17.99 -17.07 4.16
N TRP A 177 -17.25 -16.43 3.27
CA TRP A 177 -16.51 -15.20 3.56
C TRP A 177 -17.38 -13.94 3.50
N ILE A 178 -18.60 -14.07 3.00
CA ILE A 178 -19.55 -12.96 2.83
C ILE A 178 -20.46 -12.91 4.05
N ARG A 179 -20.17 -12.02 5.00
CA ARG A 179 -20.81 -12.01 6.31
C ARG A 179 -22.09 -11.17 6.37
N ASP A 180 -22.21 -10.17 5.51
CA ASP A 180 -23.31 -9.23 5.50
C ASP A 180 -23.65 -8.78 4.07
N GLU A 181 -24.82 -8.19 3.93
CA GLU A 181 -25.34 -7.78 2.63
C GLU A 181 -24.54 -6.59 2.04
N MET A 182 -23.95 -5.73 2.85
CA MET A 182 -23.11 -4.65 2.40
C MET A 182 -21.84 -5.19 1.71
N ALA A 183 -21.15 -6.14 2.35
CA ALA A 183 -19.99 -6.84 1.79
C ALA A 183 -20.38 -7.61 0.50
N PHE A 184 -21.56 -8.23 0.52
CA PHE A 184 -22.10 -8.93 -0.64
C PHE A 184 -22.31 -8.01 -1.83
N ARG A 185 -22.95 -6.86 -1.65
CA ARG A 185 -23.22 -5.90 -2.72
C ARG A 185 -21.93 -5.25 -3.23
N LYS A 186 -20.95 -5.01 -2.37
CA LYS A 186 -19.62 -4.54 -2.80
C LYS A 186 -18.86 -5.55 -3.66
N TRP A 187 -19.12 -6.83 -3.47
CA TRP A 187 -18.49 -7.93 -4.22
C TRP A 187 -19.24 -8.25 -5.51
N SER A 188 -20.57 -8.30 -5.45
CA SER A 188 -21.42 -8.83 -6.54
C SER A 188 -22.20 -7.76 -7.29
N ALA A 189 -22.23 -6.52 -6.80
CA ALA A 189 -23.11 -5.46 -7.29
C ALA A 189 -24.58 -5.95 -7.30
N ASP A 190 -25.26 -5.83 -8.42
CA ASP A 190 -26.63 -6.26 -8.71
C ASP A 190 -26.68 -7.62 -9.41
N ARG A 191 -25.55 -8.35 -9.47
CA ARG A 191 -25.44 -9.60 -10.25
C ARG A 191 -26.18 -10.80 -9.62
N TYR A 192 -26.59 -10.68 -8.37
CA TYR A 192 -27.48 -11.61 -7.68
C TYR A 192 -28.69 -10.86 -7.13
N GLU A 193 -29.87 -11.47 -7.23
CA GLU A 193 -31.13 -10.82 -6.83
C GLU A 193 -31.23 -10.64 -5.31
N SER A 194 -30.79 -11.64 -4.54
CA SER A 194 -30.97 -11.67 -3.08
C SER A 194 -29.68 -12.05 -2.35
N PHE A 195 -29.66 -11.73 -1.05
CA PHE A 195 -28.67 -12.16 -0.06
C PHE A 195 -29.38 -12.83 1.10
N PRO A 196 -28.84 -13.89 1.70
CA PRO A 196 -27.60 -14.60 1.32
C PRO A 196 -27.77 -15.47 0.07
N ILE A 197 -26.65 -15.79 -0.59
CA ILE A 197 -26.60 -16.80 -1.64
C ILE A 197 -26.06 -18.10 -1.10
N THR A 198 -26.42 -19.21 -1.76
CA THR A 198 -25.93 -20.55 -1.48
C THR A 198 -24.75 -20.92 -2.39
N GLU A 199 -24.11 -22.04 -2.10
CA GLU A 199 -23.11 -22.63 -2.98
C GLU A 199 -23.70 -23.02 -4.35
N ASP A 200 -24.96 -23.45 -4.36
CA ASP A 200 -25.65 -23.81 -5.60
C ASP A 200 -25.97 -22.58 -6.47
N ASP A 201 -26.37 -21.47 -5.85
CA ASP A 201 -26.59 -20.20 -6.59
C ASP A 201 -25.31 -19.74 -7.30
N MET A 202 -24.16 -19.85 -6.63
CA MET A 202 -22.87 -19.50 -7.21
C MET A 202 -22.48 -20.45 -8.35
N ASN A 203 -22.62 -21.77 -8.11
CA ASN A 203 -22.32 -22.79 -9.11
C ASN A 203 -23.20 -22.67 -10.34
N GLN A 204 -24.52 -22.48 -10.14
CA GLN A 204 -25.49 -22.31 -11.23
C GLN A 204 -25.18 -21.07 -12.06
N LYS A 205 -24.81 -19.96 -11.40
CA LYS A 205 -24.42 -18.74 -12.13
C LYS A 205 -23.21 -18.95 -13.00
N TYR A 206 -22.20 -19.64 -12.51
CA TYR A 206 -20.97 -19.89 -13.27
C TYR A 206 -21.18 -20.87 -14.41
N MET A 207 -22.01 -21.88 -14.21
CA MET A 207 -22.42 -22.80 -15.26
C MET A 207 -23.18 -22.05 -16.38
N ASN A 208 -24.13 -21.20 -16.02
CA ASN A 208 -24.90 -20.40 -16.98
C ASN A 208 -24.01 -19.37 -17.73
N CYS A 209 -22.88 -18.94 -17.13
CA CYS A 209 -21.97 -18.00 -17.78
C CYS A 209 -20.99 -18.69 -18.73
N ASN A 210 -20.69 -19.99 -18.56
CA ASN A 210 -19.62 -20.67 -19.29
C ASN A 210 -19.93 -22.10 -19.70
N GLY A 211 -20.95 -22.75 -19.12
CA GLY A 211 -21.22 -24.19 -19.30
C GLY A 211 -21.59 -24.54 -20.74
N ASP A 212 -22.83 -24.25 -21.08
CA ASP A 212 -23.40 -24.52 -22.42
C ASP A 212 -23.27 -23.30 -23.35
N GLY A 213 -22.37 -22.38 -23.01
CA GLY A 213 -22.23 -21.12 -23.72
C GLY A 213 -21.82 -21.31 -25.18
N ILE A 214 -22.30 -20.39 -26.02
CA ILE A 214 -21.91 -20.31 -27.42
C ILE A 214 -20.40 -20.01 -27.57
N GLU A 215 -19.81 -19.39 -26.53
CA GLU A 215 -18.39 -19.05 -26.45
C GLU A 215 -17.78 -19.60 -25.14
N PRO A 216 -17.46 -20.91 -25.06
CA PRO A 216 -17.01 -21.56 -23.83
C PRO A 216 -15.70 -21.01 -23.26
N ASP A 217 -14.88 -20.35 -24.08
CA ASP A 217 -13.59 -19.79 -23.68
C ASP A 217 -13.65 -18.29 -23.33
N ASP A 218 -14.83 -17.79 -23.02
CA ASP A 218 -15.07 -16.37 -22.78
C ASP A 218 -15.01 -16.01 -21.29
N PHE A 219 -15.13 -16.99 -20.41
CA PHE A 219 -15.27 -16.81 -18.98
C PHE A 219 -14.40 -17.78 -18.19
N TYR A 220 -13.53 -17.24 -17.33
CA TYR A 220 -12.57 -18.00 -16.50
C TYR A 220 -12.76 -17.67 -15.02
N PRO A 221 -13.55 -18.41 -14.27
CA PRO A 221 -13.57 -18.30 -12.81
C PRO A 221 -12.34 -18.99 -12.23
N MET A 222 -11.60 -18.28 -11.36
CA MET A 222 -10.33 -18.71 -10.81
C MET A 222 -10.34 -18.71 -9.30
N THR A 223 -9.69 -19.68 -8.70
CA THR A 223 -9.55 -19.85 -7.26
C THR A 223 -8.10 -19.73 -6.86
N ALA A 224 -7.82 -18.83 -5.92
CA ALA A 224 -6.53 -18.73 -5.25
C ALA A 224 -6.48 -19.61 -4.02
N PHE A 225 -5.40 -20.36 -3.83
CA PHE A 225 -5.22 -21.30 -2.73
C PHE A 225 -3.76 -21.37 -2.28
N ASP A 226 -3.59 -21.67 -1.01
CA ASP A 226 -2.30 -21.97 -0.38
C ASP A 226 -2.37 -23.32 0.35
N GLU A 227 -1.39 -23.60 1.21
CA GLU A 227 -1.35 -24.83 2.03
C GLU A 227 -2.52 -24.95 3.01
N SER A 228 -3.17 -23.83 3.38
CA SER A 228 -4.34 -23.80 4.25
C SER A 228 -5.66 -24.06 3.51
N GLY A 229 -5.64 -24.15 2.18
CA GLY A 229 -6.81 -24.37 1.33
C GLY A 229 -7.17 -23.17 0.47
N VAL A 230 -8.44 -23.02 0.15
CA VAL A 230 -8.98 -21.93 -0.67
C VAL A 230 -8.95 -20.62 0.12
N VAL A 231 -8.37 -19.57 -0.46
CA VAL A 231 -8.13 -18.29 0.22
C VAL A 231 -8.57 -17.06 -0.56
N GLY A 232 -8.87 -17.20 -1.85
CA GLY A 232 -9.34 -16.11 -2.69
C GLY A 232 -10.01 -16.60 -3.96
N HIS A 233 -10.73 -15.70 -4.60
CA HIS A 233 -11.45 -15.97 -5.83
C HIS A 233 -11.58 -14.71 -6.67
N LEU A 234 -11.58 -14.88 -7.98
CA LEU A 234 -11.94 -13.86 -8.96
C LEU A 234 -12.47 -14.52 -10.23
N THR A 235 -13.16 -13.75 -11.05
CA THR A 235 -13.54 -14.15 -12.39
C THR A 235 -12.83 -13.30 -13.42
N MET A 236 -12.57 -13.87 -14.58
CA MET A 236 -12.02 -13.20 -15.75
C MET A 236 -12.97 -13.42 -16.91
N ARG A 237 -13.27 -12.36 -17.66
CA ARG A 237 -14.15 -12.42 -18.83
C ARG A 237 -13.61 -11.56 -19.95
N PHE A 238 -13.57 -12.07 -21.15
CA PHE A 238 -13.34 -11.24 -22.33
C PHE A 238 -14.51 -10.28 -22.55
N THR A 239 -14.19 -9.04 -22.89
CA THR A 239 -15.18 -7.99 -23.13
C THR A 239 -15.23 -7.52 -24.58
N ASP A 240 -14.28 -7.99 -25.39
CA ASP A 240 -14.18 -7.70 -26.82
C ASP A 240 -14.12 -8.97 -27.66
N LYS A 241 -14.55 -8.86 -28.94
CA LYS A 241 -14.57 -10.01 -29.89
C LYS A 241 -13.19 -10.49 -30.28
N GLU A 242 -12.19 -9.63 -30.20
CA GLU A 242 -10.80 -9.96 -30.55
C GLU A 242 -10.07 -10.68 -29.43
N LYS A 243 -10.70 -10.82 -28.26
CA LYS A 243 -10.12 -11.41 -27.04
C LYS A 243 -8.82 -10.73 -26.60
N LYS A 244 -8.80 -9.39 -26.71
CA LYS A 244 -7.66 -8.55 -26.31
C LYS A 244 -7.86 -7.84 -24.99
N ILE A 245 -9.12 -7.69 -24.55
CA ILE A 245 -9.48 -7.00 -23.31
C ILE A 245 -10.16 -8.00 -22.38
N LEU A 246 -9.57 -8.17 -21.19
CA LEU A 246 -10.09 -9.05 -20.15
C LEU A 246 -10.62 -8.20 -18.98
N ARG A 247 -11.80 -8.53 -18.46
CA ARG A 247 -12.35 -7.89 -17.28
C ARG A 247 -12.25 -8.82 -16.08
N PHE A 248 -11.65 -8.32 -14.99
CA PHE A 248 -11.72 -8.98 -13.70
C PHE A 248 -13.02 -8.61 -12.99
N GLY A 249 -13.60 -9.59 -12.31
CA GLY A 249 -14.81 -9.42 -11.52
C GLY A 249 -14.84 -10.35 -10.32
N PHE A 250 -15.81 -10.17 -9.45
CA PHE A 250 -16.02 -11.00 -8.27
C PHE A 250 -14.76 -11.25 -7.44
N VAL A 251 -13.90 -10.23 -7.32
CA VAL A 251 -12.63 -10.33 -6.58
C VAL A 251 -12.92 -10.38 -5.08
N ILE A 252 -12.55 -11.47 -4.42
CA ILE A 252 -12.73 -11.65 -2.98
C ILE A 252 -11.58 -12.45 -2.38
N VAL A 253 -11.23 -12.13 -1.14
CA VAL A 253 -10.24 -12.86 -0.32
C VAL A 253 -10.89 -13.20 1.01
N ASP A 254 -10.55 -14.37 1.54
CA ASP A 254 -10.91 -14.82 2.89
C ASP A 254 -10.73 -13.66 3.89
N ASP A 255 -11.80 -13.31 4.58
CA ASP A 255 -11.82 -12.17 5.49
C ASP A 255 -10.76 -12.26 6.61
N LYS A 256 -10.39 -13.47 7.04
CA LYS A 256 -9.32 -13.73 8.03
C LYS A 256 -7.91 -13.50 7.46
N LYS A 257 -7.79 -13.41 6.14
CA LYS A 257 -6.52 -13.22 5.43
C LYS A 257 -6.37 -11.82 4.81
N ARG A 258 -7.38 -10.96 4.90
CA ARG A 258 -7.31 -9.56 4.45
C ARG A 258 -6.23 -8.79 5.21
N GLY A 259 -5.64 -7.77 4.55
CA GLY A 259 -4.55 -6.98 5.12
C GLY A 259 -3.19 -7.70 5.23
N LYS A 260 -3.07 -8.93 4.68
CA LYS A 260 -1.85 -9.76 4.73
C LYS A 260 -1.22 -10.00 3.34
N GLY A 261 -1.51 -9.14 2.36
CA GLY A 261 -0.96 -9.22 1.00
C GLY A 261 -1.62 -10.22 0.05
N TYR A 262 -2.56 -11.04 0.51
CA TYR A 262 -3.22 -12.07 -0.33
C TYR A 262 -3.95 -11.51 -1.55
N GLY A 263 -4.67 -10.39 -1.40
CA GLY A 263 -5.38 -9.74 -2.50
C GLY A 263 -4.43 -9.27 -3.59
N LYS A 264 -3.37 -8.57 -3.19
CA LYS A 264 -2.31 -8.12 -4.10
C LYS A 264 -1.69 -9.29 -4.84
N LYS A 265 -1.24 -10.32 -4.13
CA LYS A 265 -0.59 -11.49 -4.72
C LYS A 265 -1.52 -12.26 -5.66
N MET A 266 -2.79 -12.41 -5.32
CA MET A 266 -3.79 -13.03 -6.19
C MET A 266 -3.95 -12.27 -7.50
N LEU A 267 -4.03 -10.94 -7.44
CA LEU A 267 -4.15 -10.09 -8.63
C LEU A 267 -2.88 -10.11 -9.48
N GLU A 268 -1.69 -10.11 -8.88
CA GLU A 268 -0.42 -10.28 -9.61
C GLU A 268 -0.39 -11.59 -10.39
N LEU A 269 -0.81 -12.70 -9.76
CA LEU A 269 -0.92 -14.00 -10.43
C LEU A 269 -1.98 -14.00 -11.55
N ALA A 270 -3.09 -13.31 -11.31
CA ALA A 270 -4.17 -13.16 -12.28
C ALA A 270 -3.73 -12.35 -13.51
N LEU A 271 -3.00 -11.24 -13.29
CA LEU A 271 -2.43 -10.43 -14.38
C LEU A 271 -1.40 -11.22 -15.17
N LYS A 272 -0.52 -11.96 -14.49
CA LYS A 272 0.42 -12.84 -15.17
C LYS A 272 -0.28 -13.90 -16.02
N PHE A 273 -1.37 -14.50 -15.52
CA PHE A 273 -2.18 -15.43 -16.32
C PHE A 273 -2.81 -14.73 -17.53
N ALA A 274 -3.36 -13.53 -17.35
CA ALA A 274 -3.99 -12.75 -18.41
C ALA A 274 -2.99 -12.39 -19.53
N PHE A 275 -1.84 -11.84 -19.18
CA PHE A 275 -0.84 -11.38 -20.17
C PHE A 275 -0.02 -12.54 -20.74
N ASP A 276 0.50 -13.44 -19.90
CA ASP A 276 1.41 -14.51 -20.34
C ASP A 276 0.68 -15.66 -21.02
N ILE A 277 -0.52 -16.02 -20.55
CA ILE A 277 -1.24 -17.21 -21.03
C ILE A 277 -2.36 -16.83 -22.00
N LEU A 278 -3.26 -15.90 -21.61
CA LEU A 278 -4.37 -15.49 -22.46
C LEU A 278 -3.95 -14.47 -23.53
N LYS A 279 -2.75 -13.88 -23.41
CA LYS A 279 -2.18 -12.94 -24.38
C LYS A 279 -3.08 -11.73 -24.66
N VAL A 280 -3.72 -11.23 -23.62
CA VAL A 280 -4.49 -9.98 -23.69
C VAL A 280 -3.56 -8.78 -23.69
N SER A 281 -3.99 -7.67 -24.25
CA SER A 281 -3.25 -6.40 -24.21
C SER A 281 -3.65 -5.53 -23.02
N LYS A 282 -4.84 -5.79 -22.45
CA LYS A 282 -5.41 -4.96 -21.39
C LYS A 282 -6.26 -5.78 -20.43
N VAL A 283 -6.21 -5.39 -19.16
CA VAL A 283 -7.13 -5.88 -18.11
C VAL A 283 -7.87 -4.71 -17.49
N THR A 284 -9.19 -4.85 -17.33
CA THR A 284 -10.06 -3.85 -16.70
C THR A 284 -10.74 -4.41 -15.47
N LEU A 285 -11.16 -3.56 -14.56
CA LEU A 285 -12.06 -3.89 -13.45
C LEU A 285 -12.79 -2.63 -12.95
N GLY A 286 -13.93 -2.85 -12.28
CA GLY A 286 -14.67 -1.80 -11.60
C GLY A 286 -14.60 -1.96 -10.08
N VAL A 287 -14.63 -0.85 -9.36
CA VAL A 287 -14.70 -0.80 -7.90
C VAL A 287 -15.62 0.31 -7.42
N PHE A 288 -16.44 0.04 -6.42
CA PHE A 288 -17.27 1.08 -5.84
C PHE A 288 -16.45 2.08 -5.03
N GLU A 289 -16.76 3.37 -5.15
CA GLU A 289 -16.11 4.46 -4.41
C GLU A 289 -16.14 4.23 -2.89
N ASN A 290 -17.19 3.59 -2.38
CA ASN A 290 -17.31 3.20 -0.96
C ASN A 290 -16.53 1.94 -0.58
N ASN A 291 -15.63 1.43 -1.46
CA ASN A 291 -14.74 0.30 -1.18
C ASN A 291 -13.25 0.66 -1.31
N PRO A 292 -12.74 1.59 -0.47
CA PRO A 292 -11.36 2.10 -0.58
C PRO A 292 -10.31 1.00 -0.42
N SER A 293 -10.59 -0.05 0.36
CA SER A 293 -9.64 -1.16 0.55
C SER A 293 -9.34 -1.91 -0.75
N ALA A 294 -10.36 -2.20 -1.56
CA ALA A 294 -10.18 -2.82 -2.86
C ALA A 294 -9.52 -1.85 -3.84
N TYR A 295 -9.97 -0.59 -3.87
CA TYR A 295 -9.41 0.45 -4.72
C TYR A 295 -7.90 0.59 -4.55
N TYR A 296 -7.40 0.76 -3.32
CA TYR A 296 -5.96 0.87 -3.08
C TYR A 296 -5.20 -0.43 -3.40
N CYS A 297 -5.80 -1.59 -3.15
CA CYS A 297 -5.20 -2.87 -3.55
C CYS A 297 -4.99 -2.93 -5.07
N TYR A 298 -5.97 -2.47 -5.87
CA TYR A 298 -5.85 -2.43 -7.33
C TYR A 298 -4.78 -1.43 -7.80
N LYS A 299 -4.73 -0.25 -7.18
CA LYS A 299 -3.68 0.75 -7.47
C LYS A 299 -2.27 0.21 -7.19
N GLU A 300 -2.09 -0.53 -6.11
CA GLU A 300 -0.79 -1.15 -5.76
C GLU A 300 -0.33 -2.22 -6.75
N VAL A 301 -1.25 -2.84 -7.48
CA VAL A 301 -0.94 -3.86 -8.50
C VAL A 301 -0.71 -3.24 -9.88
N GLY A 302 -0.88 -1.92 -10.01
CA GLY A 302 -0.58 -1.18 -11.22
C GLY A 302 -1.80 -0.68 -11.99
N PHE A 303 -3.02 -0.99 -11.55
CA PHE A 303 -4.22 -0.45 -12.20
C PHE A 303 -4.29 1.09 -12.09
N LYS A 304 -4.73 1.74 -13.15
CA LYS A 304 -4.92 3.19 -13.25
C LYS A 304 -6.40 3.49 -13.47
N GLU A 305 -6.90 4.58 -12.90
CA GLU A 305 -8.25 5.04 -13.21
C GLU A 305 -8.37 5.49 -14.65
N ILE A 306 -9.49 5.17 -15.25
CA ILE A 306 -9.88 5.70 -16.55
C ILE A 306 -11.03 6.69 -16.39
N SER A 307 -10.95 7.79 -17.11
CA SER A 307 -12.05 8.76 -17.18
C SER A 307 -13.07 8.25 -18.19
N LEU A 308 -14.29 8.00 -17.74
CA LEU A 308 -15.40 7.68 -18.61
C LEU A 308 -16.09 8.98 -19.07
N GLU A 309 -16.69 8.97 -20.25
CA GLU A 309 -17.52 10.11 -20.71
C GLU A 309 -18.72 10.37 -19.80
N GLN A 310 -19.23 9.32 -19.16
CA GLN A 310 -20.28 9.39 -18.13
C GLN A 310 -19.91 8.43 -16.99
N ASP A 311 -20.04 8.91 -15.75
CA ASP A 311 -19.86 8.09 -14.57
C ASP A 311 -20.86 6.92 -14.52
N GLU A 312 -20.40 5.72 -14.20
CA GLU A 312 -21.24 4.54 -14.03
C GLU A 312 -21.76 4.47 -12.58
N TYR A 313 -23.07 4.28 -12.46
CA TYR A 313 -23.73 4.19 -11.16
C TYR A 313 -24.62 2.97 -11.03
N TYR A 314 -24.63 2.40 -9.85
CA TYR A 314 -25.51 1.29 -9.45
C TYR A 314 -26.49 1.76 -8.39
N HIS A 315 -27.72 1.28 -8.43
CA HIS A 315 -28.73 1.57 -7.41
C HIS A 315 -28.77 0.40 -6.42
N ILE A 316 -28.18 0.60 -5.26
CA ILE A 316 -28.04 -0.44 -4.22
C ILE A 316 -28.57 0.15 -2.90
N PHE A 317 -29.46 -0.54 -2.21
CA PHE A 317 -30.12 -0.08 -0.99
C PHE A 317 -30.86 1.26 -1.12
N GLY A 318 -31.34 1.60 -2.32
CA GLY A 318 -31.95 2.90 -2.58
C GLY A 318 -30.94 4.05 -2.72
N GLU A 319 -29.65 3.78 -2.59
CA GLU A 319 -28.54 4.70 -2.78
C GLU A 319 -27.93 4.56 -4.17
N LYS A 320 -27.29 5.62 -4.62
CA LYS A 320 -26.58 5.65 -5.90
C LYS A 320 -25.07 5.46 -5.64
N TRP A 321 -24.54 4.27 -5.94
CA TRP A 321 -23.12 3.97 -5.78
C TRP A 321 -22.36 4.20 -7.07
N LYS A 322 -21.32 5.05 -7.01
CA LYS A 322 -20.43 5.28 -8.13
C LYS A 322 -19.47 4.10 -8.29
N CYS A 323 -19.34 3.60 -9.52
CA CYS A 323 -18.32 2.65 -9.91
C CYS A 323 -17.14 3.38 -10.55
N ILE A 324 -15.95 3.18 -10.01
CA ILE A 324 -14.70 3.69 -10.57
C ILE A 324 -14.13 2.58 -11.45
N GLU A 325 -13.92 2.89 -12.71
CA GLU A 325 -13.30 1.98 -13.66
C GLU A 325 -11.78 2.14 -13.65
N LEU A 326 -11.08 1.00 -13.64
CA LEU A 326 -9.62 0.95 -13.67
C LEU A 326 -9.15 0.00 -14.76
N GLU A 327 -7.95 0.28 -15.29
CA GLU A 327 -7.29 -0.57 -16.28
C GLU A 327 -5.80 -0.69 -16.02
N VAL A 328 -5.23 -1.76 -16.56
CA VAL A 328 -3.78 -1.97 -16.65
C VAL A 328 -3.47 -2.60 -18.01
N ASP A 329 -2.49 -2.03 -18.69
CA ASP A 329 -1.98 -2.55 -19.96
C ASP A 329 -0.86 -3.57 -19.70
N GLU A 330 -0.57 -4.42 -20.71
CA GLU A 330 0.59 -5.29 -20.69
C GLU A 330 1.85 -4.44 -20.49
N TYR A 331 2.67 -4.78 -19.51
CA TYR A 331 3.95 -4.09 -19.33
C TYR A 331 4.84 -4.38 -20.53
N GLU A 332 5.24 -3.34 -21.26
CA GLU A 332 6.40 -3.42 -22.15
C GLU A 332 7.61 -3.78 -21.25
N SER A 333 8.08 -5.01 -21.43
CA SER A 333 9.21 -5.63 -20.70
C SER A 333 10.55 -5.03 -21.11
#